data_aaaec34014322ebdeeab4dc58b735be9
#
_entry.id   aaaec34014322ebdeeab4dc58b735be9
#
_cell.length_a   1.000
_cell.length_b   1.000
_cell.length_c   1.000
_cell.angle_alpha   90.00
_cell.angle_beta   90.00
_cell.angle_gamma   90.00
#
_symmetry.space_group_name_H-M   'P 1'
#
loop_
_entity.id
_entity.type
_entity.pdbx_description
1 polymer ?
#
loop_
_entity_poly.entity_id
_entity_poly.type
_entity_poly.pdbx_seq_one_letter_code
_entity_poly.pdbx_strand_id
1 'polypeptide(L)'
;MDQCSLEDLLHSSLSFRSSTQPSIWHVGWAMTLGEILSSKSERWELQLKGAWVGVGFTHGVLNTDNMSILGLTIDYGPFGFLGAFDPKFTPNSTDLPGRRYCFANQPDIGLWNIAQFTTSLQAAPLINEKEANYAMER
;
A
#
# COMPACT_ATOMS: atom_id res chain seq x y z
N MET A 1 -18.97 -16.01 1.30
CA MET A 1 -17.96 -15.00 1.59
C MET A 1 -18.07 -14.00 0.48
N ASP A 2 -18.84 -12.95 0.73
CA ASP A 2 -19.13 -11.95 -0.29
C ASP A 2 -17.89 -11.10 -0.52
N GLN A 3 -17.35 -11.14 -1.74
CA GLN A 3 -16.36 -10.18 -2.20
C GLN A 3 -17.05 -8.81 -2.23
N CYS A 4 -16.83 -8.01 -1.19
CA CYS A 4 -17.14 -6.59 -1.23
C CYS A 4 -16.26 -5.99 -2.34
N SER A 5 -16.87 -5.60 -3.45
CA SER A 5 -16.13 -5.07 -4.59
C SER A 5 -15.54 -3.70 -4.21
N LEU A 6 -14.43 -3.35 -4.85
CA LEU A 6 -13.83 -2.02 -4.71
C LEU A 6 -14.85 -0.91 -5.04
N GLU A 7 -15.78 -1.21 -5.95
CA GLU A 7 -16.89 -0.33 -6.33
C GLU A 7 -17.87 -0.07 -5.19
N ASP A 8 -18.17 -1.07 -4.35
CA ASP A 8 -19.07 -0.91 -3.19
C ASP A 8 -18.45 0.02 -2.13
N LEU A 9 -17.13 -0.08 -1.92
CA LEU A 9 -16.40 0.80 -1.02
C LEU A 9 -16.31 2.24 -1.58
N LEU A 10 -16.15 2.37 -2.89
CA LEU A 10 -16.09 3.67 -3.56
C LEU A 10 -17.49 4.31 -3.66
N HIS A 11 -18.54 3.53 -3.93
CA HIS A 11 -19.92 4.04 -3.96
C HIS A 11 -20.40 4.51 -2.58
N SER A 12 -20.02 3.84 -1.50
CA SER A 12 -20.36 4.28 -0.15
C SER A 12 -19.68 5.60 0.22
N SER A 13 -18.48 5.87 -0.29
CA SER A 13 -17.77 7.14 -0.07
C SER A 13 -18.24 8.26 -1.00
N LEU A 14 -18.71 7.94 -2.21
CA LEU A 14 -19.21 8.91 -3.19
C LEU A 14 -20.67 9.32 -2.94
N SER A 15 -21.51 8.42 -2.42
CA SER A 15 -22.93 8.77 -2.09
C SER A 15 -23.04 9.76 -0.94
N PHE A 16 -21.97 9.94 -0.15
CA PHE A 16 -21.92 10.92 0.94
C PHE A 16 -21.69 12.37 0.46
N ARG A 17 -21.32 12.58 -0.83
CA ARG A 17 -21.08 13.92 -1.39
C ARG A 17 -22.31 14.64 -1.94
N SER A 18 -23.49 14.00 -2.03
CA SER A 18 -24.57 14.53 -2.89
C SER A 18 -25.77 15.14 -2.18
N SER A 19 -25.84 15.21 -0.87
CA SER A 19 -26.97 15.90 -0.24
C SER A 19 -26.67 16.46 1.14
N THR A 20 -26.96 17.75 1.29
CA THR A 20 -27.19 18.54 2.50
C THR A 20 -25.99 19.29 3.11
N GLN A 21 -26.27 20.58 3.38
CA GLN A 21 -25.41 21.53 4.10
C GLN A 21 -24.83 20.91 5.39
N PRO A 22 -23.56 21.21 5.72
CA PRO A 22 -22.92 20.67 6.91
C PRO A 22 -23.55 21.28 8.17
N SER A 23 -24.28 20.47 8.92
CA SER A 23 -24.55 20.76 10.31
C SER A 23 -23.23 20.68 11.09
N ILE A 24 -23.09 21.49 12.12
CA ILE A 24 -21.90 21.75 12.94
C ILE A 24 -21.20 20.48 13.49
N TRP A 25 -21.78 19.31 13.33
CA TRP A 25 -21.27 18.02 13.80
C TRP A 25 -20.36 17.27 12.81
N HIS A 26 -20.16 17.80 11.59
CA HIS A 26 -19.38 17.14 10.53
C HIS A 26 -17.95 17.68 10.34
N VAL A 27 -17.45 18.48 11.24
CA VAL A 27 -16.14 19.16 11.15
C VAL A 27 -14.98 18.29 11.65
N GLY A 28 -15.04 16.99 11.55
CA GLY A 28 -13.95 16.20 12.09
C GLY A 28 -13.46 14.99 11.30
N TRP A 29 -14.18 14.47 10.31
CA TRP A 29 -13.92 13.11 9.82
C TRP A 29 -13.97 12.90 8.31
N ALA A 30 -14.13 13.93 7.50
CA ALA A 30 -14.08 13.81 6.04
C ALA A 30 -12.62 13.88 5.56
N MET A 31 -11.86 12.80 5.70
CA MET A 31 -10.57 12.65 5.01
C MET A 31 -10.82 12.59 3.50
N THR A 32 -10.02 13.31 2.73
CA THR A 32 -9.96 13.14 1.29
C THR A 32 -9.38 11.77 0.94
N LEU A 33 -9.65 11.27 -0.27
CA LEU A 33 -9.05 10.01 -0.71
C LEU A 33 -7.51 10.10 -0.70
N GLY A 34 -6.93 11.26 -1.00
CA GLY A 34 -5.51 11.52 -0.91
C GLY A 34 -4.96 11.38 0.52
N GLU A 35 -5.65 11.91 1.53
CA GLU A 35 -5.25 11.75 2.94
C GLU A 35 -5.35 10.29 3.40
N ILE A 36 -6.38 9.56 2.96
CA ILE A 36 -6.50 8.12 3.22
C ILE A 36 -5.33 7.37 2.59
N LEU A 37 -5.00 7.64 1.34
CA LEU A 37 -3.87 7.03 0.64
C LEU A 37 -2.54 7.33 1.33
N SER A 38 -2.30 8.59 1.72
CA SER A 38 -1.11 8.98 2.46
C SER A 38 -0.97 8.21 3.77
N SER A 39 -2.04 8.11 4.57
CA SER A 39 -2.01 7.35 5.82
C SER A 39 -1.74 5.86 5.61
N LYS A 40 -2.15 5.28 4.47
CA LYS A 40 -1.88 3.88 4.13
C LYS A 40 -0.47 3.67 3.62
N SER A 41 0.07 4.61 2.84
CA SER A 41 1.49 4.56 2.42
C SER A 41 2.43 4.68 3.62
N GLU A 42 2.17 5.58 4.58
CA GLU A 42 2.91 5.67 5.84
C GLU A 42 2.90 4.34 6.62
N ARG A 43 1.77 3.69 6.70
CA ARG A 43 1.67 2.39 7.38
C ARG A 43 2.52 1.31 6.71
N TRP A 44 2.53 1.24 5.37
CA TRP A 44 3.39 0.33 4.64
C TRP A 44 4.86 0.67 4.82
N GLU A 45 5.19 1.96 4.80
CA GLU A 45 6.57 2.41 5.02
C GLU A 45 7.08 2.00 6.41
N LEU A 46 6.30 2.24 7.47
CA LEU A 46 6.63 1.82 8.84
C LEU A 46 6.80 0.30 8.94
N GLN A 47 5.96 -0.47 8.26
CA GLN A 47 6.06 -1.93 8.26
C GLN A 47 7.31 -2.41 7.51
N LEU A 48 7.57 -1.87 6.32
CA LEU A 48 8.68 -2.28 5.45
C LEU A 48 10.03 -1.82 6.00
N LYS A 49 10.17 -0.53 6.33
CA LYS A 49 11.45 0.04 6.81
C LYS A 49 11.69 -0.24 8.30
N GLY A 50 10.64 -0.23 9.11
CA GLY A 50 10.75 -0.42 10.55
C GLY A 50 10.67 -1.88 10.97
N ALA A 51 9.48 -2.47 10.91
CA ALA A 51 9.24 -3.79 11.49
C ALA A 51 9.98 -4.91 10.74
N TRP A 52 9.82 -5.00 9.42
CA TRP A 52 10.40 -6.11 8.64
C TRP A 52 11.91 -6.03 8.53
N VAL A 53 12.45 -4.84 8.24
CA VAL A 53 13.92 -4.65 8.17
C VAL A 53 14.54 -4.88 9.55
N GLY A 54 13.92 -4.37 10.61
CA GLY A 54 14.43 -4.51 11.98
C GLY A 54 14.55 -5.97 12.48
N VAL A 55 13.68 -6.87 11.99
CA VAL A 55 13.74 -8.31 12.35
C VAL A 55 14.35 -9.19 11.26
N GLY A 56 14.87 -8.60 10.18
CA GLY A 56 15.46 -9.35 9.07
C GLY A 56 14.44 -10.15 8.24
N PHE A 57 13.17 -9.79 8.25
CA PHE A 57 12.14 -10.48 7.48
C PHE A 57 12.18 -10.10 6.00
N THR A 58 12.10 -11.10 5.12
CA THR A 58 11.98 -10.92 3.67
C THR A 58 10.74 -11.64 3.17
N HIS A 59 9.83 -10.88 2.55
CA HIS A 59 8.57 -11.41 2.03
C HIS A 59 8.76 -12.36 0.84
N GLY A 60 9.71 -12.06 -0.04
CA GLY A 60 10.06 -12.90 -1.18
C GLY A 60 9.19 -12.75 -2.42
N VAL A 61 7.96 -12.23 -2.32
CA VAL A 61 7.06 -11.91 -3.44
C VAL A 61 6.19 -10.68 -3.08
N LEU A 62 6.81 -9.54 -2.85
CA LEU A 62 6.10 -8.30 -2.51
C LEU A 62 5.63 -7.59 -3.78
N ASN A 63 4.73 -8.21 -4.54
CA ASN A 63 4.08 -7.62 -5.69
C ASN A 63 2.79 -6.87 -5.32
N THR A 64 2.14 -6.22 -6.29
CA THR A 64 0.89 -5.48 -6.08
C THR A 64 -0.24 -6.35 -5.55
N ASP A 65 -0.28 -7.63 -5.91
CA ASP A 65 -1.36 -8.56 -5.52
C ASP A 65 -1.27 -8.96 -4.03
N ASN A 66 -0.08 -8.81 -3.43
CA ASN A 66 0.19 -9.17 -2.05
C ASN A 66 0.13 -7.97 -1.08
N MET A 67 -0.21 -6.77 -1.57
CA MET A 67 -0.36 -5.57 -0.75
C MET A 67 -1.81 -5.11 -0.69
N SER A 68 -2.40 -5.14 0.50
CA SER A 68 -3.73 -4.59 0.73
C SER A 68 -3.69 -3.09 0.99
N ILE A 69 -4.68 -2.36 0.48
CA ILE A 69 -4.90 -0.94 0.84
C ILE A 69 -5.07 -0.71 2.35
N LEU A 70 -5.42 -1.75 3.10
CA LEU A 70 -5.54 -1.67 4.55
C LEU A 70 -4.18 -1.70 5.27
N GLY A 71 -3.07 -1.76 4.54
CA GLY A 71 -1.72 -1.87 5.10
C GLY A 71 -1.40 -3.26 5.63
N LEU A 72 -1.97 -4.29 5.02
CA LEU A 72 -1.75 -5.70 5.38
C LEU A 72 -1.19 -6.47 4.19
N THR A 73 -0.32 -7.42 4.46
CA THR A 73 0.08 -8.43 3.49
C THR A 73 -1.06 -9.44 3.30
N ILE A 74 -1.36 -9.79 2.04
CA ILE A 74 -2.45 -10.72 1.70
C ILE A 74 -1.94 -12.15 1.69
N ASP A 75 -0.76 -12.39 1.11
CA ASP A 75 -0.13 -13.70 1.00
C ASP A 75 1.33 -13.64 1.44
N TYR A 76 1.74 -14.60 2.27
CA TYR A 76 3.09 -14.77 2.78
C TYR A 76 3.83 -15.91 2.06
N GLY A 77 3.75 -16.03 0.76
CA GLY A 77 4.41 -17.04 -0.06
C GLY A 77 5.78 -17.55 0.45
N PRO A 78 6.81 -17.63 -0.35
CA PRO A 78 8.14 -18.09 0.08
C PRO A 78 8.89 -16.97 0.82
N PHE A 79 8.49 -16.67 2.04
CA PHE A 79 9.18 -15.71 2.91
C PHE A 79 10.36 -16.35 3.66
N GLY A 80 11.20 -15.52 4.26
CA GLY A 80 12.29 -15.98 5.12
C GLY A 80 12.82 -14.90 6.04
N PHE A 81 13.68 -15.29 6.97
CA PHE A 81 14.39 -14.39 7.87
C PHE A 81 15.90 -14.49 7.63
N LEU A 82 16.61 -13.38 7.79
CA LEU A 82 18.06 -13.36 7.74
C LEU A 82 18.66 -14.16 8.89
N GLY A 83 19.56 -15.07 8.61
CA GLY A 83 20.42 -15.68 9.64
C GLY A 83 21.64 -14.79 9.94
N ALA A 84 22.26 -14.25 8.89
CA ALA A 84 23.27 -13.21 8.93
C ALA A 84 22.86 -12.09 7.98
N PHE A 85 23.37 -10.88 8.19
CA PHE A 85 23.03 -9.76 7.33
C PHE A 85 23.50 -10.00 5.89
N ASP A 86 22.53 -10.16 4.99
CA ASP A 86 22.73 -10.26 3.54
C ASP A 86 21.67 -9.43 2.81
N PRO A 87 22.02 -8.26 2.28
CA PRO A 87 21.09 -7.41 1.54
C PRO A 87 20.50 -8.07 0.29
N LYS A 88 21.17 -9.08 -0.25
CA LYS A 88 20.73 -9.85 -1.43
C LYS A 88 19.96 -11.12 -1.09
N PHE A 89 19.69 -11.36 0.18
CA PHE A 89 18.90 -12.51 0.59
C PHE A 89 17.56 -12.55 -0.15
N THR A 90 17.32 -13.66 -0.84
CA THR A 90 16.15 -13.88 -1.70
C THR A 90 15.57 -15.26 -1.36
N PRO A 91 14.54 -15.33 -0.50
CA PRO A 91 13.94 -16.60 -0.08
C PRO A 91 13.20 -17.31 -1.21
N ASN A 92 12.71 -16.56 -2.20
CA ASN A 92 12.05 -17.09 -3.37
C ASN A 92 13.06 -17.55 -4.42
N SER A 93 13.17 -18.86 -4.63
CA SER A 93 14.10 -19.44 -5.61
C SER A 93 13.81 -19.03 -7.06
N THR A 94 12.56 -18.72 -7.40
CA THR A 94 12.21 -18.28 -8.75
C THR A 94 12.62 -16.83 -9.04
N ASP A 95 12.84 -16.03 -8.00
CA ASP A 95 13.31 -14.64 -8.12
C ASP A 95 14.86 -14.53 -8.09
N LEU A 96 15.58 -15.61 -7.86
CA LEU A 96 17.05 -15.59 -7.80
C LEU A 96 17.74 -14.92 -8.99
N PRO A 97 17.31 -15.11 -10.25
CA PRO A 97 17.94 -14.45 -11.39
C PRO A 97 17.82 -12.91 -11.35
N GLY A 98 16.67 -12.39 -10.95
CA GLY A 98 16.37 -10.95 -10.95
C GLY A 98 16.53 -10.28 -9.57
N ARG A 99 16.36 -11.04 -8.50
CA ARG A 99 16.39 -10.58 -7.10
C ARG A 99 15.55 -9.34 -6.84
N ARG A 100 14.42 -9.24 -7.55
CA ARG A 100 13.50 -8.11 -7.44
C ARG A 100 13.02 -7.94 -6.00
N TYR A 101 12.71 -9.05 -5.34
CA TYR A 101 12.13 -9.11 -3.99
C TYR A 101 13.15 -9.51 -2.91
N CYS A 102 14.44 -9.18 -3.11
CA CYS A 102 15.46 -9.42 -2.09
C CYS A 102 15.25 -8.47 -0.90
N PHE A 103 15.89 -8.79 0.22
CA PHE A 103 15.76 -8.07 1.48
C PHE A 103 15.92 -6.54 1.34
N ALA A 104 17.01 -6.10 0.69
CA ALA A 104 17.30 -4.68 0.56
C ALA A 104 16.30 -3.92 -0.32
N ASN A 105 15.66 -4.59 -1.29
CA ASN A 105 14.75 -3.94 -2.23
C ASN A 105 13.31 -3.77 -1.69
N GLN A 106 12.98 -4.36 -0.55
CA GLN A 106 11.60 -4.36 -0.05
C GLN A 106 10.98 -2.97 0.10
N PRO A 107 11.68 -1.97 0.67
CA PRO A 107 11.12 -0.61 0.78
C PRO A 107 10.82 0.02 -0.59
N ASP A 108 11.75 -0.13 -1.55
CA ASP A 108 11.60 0.44 -2.89
C ASP A 108 10.47 -0.24 -3.67
N ILE A 109 10.34 -1.54 -3.54
CA ILE A 109 9.23 -2.30 -4.15
C ILE A 109 7.89 -1.92 -3.52
N GLY A 110 7.84 -1.73 -2.21
CA GLY A 110 6.64 -1.24 -1.53
C GLY A 110 6.20 0.13 -2.06
N LEU A 111 7.14 1.06 -2.18
CA LEU A 111 6.89 2.38 -2.76
C LEU A 111 6.43 2.28 -4.22
N TRP A 112 7.07 1.42 -5.01
CA TRP A 112 6.66 1.17 -6.40
C TRP A 112 5.22 0.64 -6.49
N ASN A 113 4.82 -0.28 -5.63
CA ASN A 113 3.45 -0.82 -5.59
C ASN A 113 2.42 0.28 -5.25
N ILE A 114 2.73 1.15 -4.29
CA ILE A 114 1.89 2.30 -3.93
C ILE A 114 1.75 3.25 -5.13
N ALA A 115 2.85 3.50 -5.86
CA ALA A 115 2.83 4.33 -7.06
C ALA A 115 1.93 3.74 -8.16
N GLN A 116 1.97 2.42 -8.39
CA GLN A 116 1.08 1.75 -9.35
C GLN A 116 -0.38 1.88 -8.95
N PHE A 117 -0.70 1.71 -7.68
CA PHE A 117 -2.05 1.89 -7.16
C PHE A 117 -2.54 3.33 -7.35
N THR A 118 -1.74 4.31 -6.96
CA THR A 118 -2.03 5.75 -7.13
C THR A 118 -2.28 6.09 -8.61
N THR A 119 -1.44 5.59 -9.51
CA THR A 119 -1.59 5.76 -10.96
C THR A 119 -2.92 5.17 -11.47
N SER A 120 -3.32 4.02 -10.95
CA SER A 120 -4.60 3.39 -11.31
C SER A 120 -5.80 4.23 -10.86
N LEU A 121 -5.73 4.86 -9.69
CA LEU A 121 -6.78 5.75 -9.18
C LEU A 121 -6.87 7.05 -9.98
N GLN A 122 -5.74 7.59 -10.44
CA GLN A 122 -5.72 8.75 -11.36
C GLN A 122 -6.33 8.41 -12.71
N ALA A 123 -6.02 7.25 -13.28
CA ALA A 123 -6.60 6.78 -14.53
C ALA A 123 -8.11 6.57 -14.46
N ALA A 124 -8.63 6.21 -13.28
CA ALA A 124 -10.06 6.05 -12.98
C ALA A 124 -10.74 7.35 -12.53
N PRO A 125 -10.23 8.54 -12.81
CA PRO A 125 -10.39 9.87 -12.24
C PRO A 125 -10.97 9.92 -10.80
N LEU A 126 -10.49 9.06 -9.94
CA LEU A 126 -10.90 9.00 -8.53
C LEU A 126 -10.11 9.95 -7.64
N ILE A 127 -8.90 10.30 -8.05
CA ILE A 127 -8.03 11.29 -7.39
C ILE A 127 -7.44 12.25 -8.42
N ASN A 128 -7.13 13.46 -8.00
CA ASN A 128 -6.41 14.44 -8.81
C ASN A 128 -4.90 14.33 -8.60
N GLU A 129 -4.13 15.07 -9.42
CA GLU A 129 -2.67 15.06 -9.38
C GLU A 129 -2.11 15.53 -8.02
N LYS A 130 -2.76 16.50 -7.35
CA LYS A 130 -2.32 16.99 -6.03
C LYS A 130 -2.49 15.92 -4.96
N GLU A 131 -3.60 15.19 -4.97
CA GLU A 131 -3.85 14.07 -4.05
C GLU A 131 -2.89 12.91 -4.29
N ALA A 132 -2.55 12.63 -5.54
CA ALA A 132 -1.58 11.61 -5.91
C ALA A 132 -0.18 11.97 -5.40
N ASN A 133 0.28 13.20 -5.67
CA ASN A 133 1.57 13.68 -5.19
C ASN A 133 1.64 13.67 -3.66
N TYR A 134 0.60 14.12 -2.98
CA TYR A 134 0.54 14.08 -1.52
C TYR A 134 0.70 12.66 -0.95
N ALA A 135 0.16 11.65 -1.61
CA ALA A 135 0.31 10.25 -1.19
C ALA A 135 1.73 9.70 -1.41
N MET A 136 2.54 10.33 -2.27
CA MET A 136 3.87 9.87 -2.67
C MET A 136 5.02 10.67 -2.05
N GLU A 137 4.77 11.86 -1.50
CA GLU A 137 5.80 12.79 -0.99
C GLU A 137 6.40 12.40 0.37
N ARG A 138 6.10 11.20 0.92
CA ARG A 138 6.56 10.79 2.25
C ARG A 138 7.34 9.50 2.27
#